data_67dffcc5f809649acdb34833c7d9f299
#
_entry.id   67dffcc5f809649acdb34833c7d9f299
#
_cell.length_a   1.000
_cell.length_b   1.000
_cell.length_c   1.000
_cell.angle_alpha   90.00
_cell.angle_beta   90.00
_cell.angle_gamma   90.00
#
_symmetry.space_group_name_H-M   'P 1'
#
loop_
_entity.id
_entity.type
_entity.pdbx_description
1 polymer ?
#
loop_
_entity_poly.entity_id
_entity_poly.type
_entity_poly.pdbx_seq_one_letter_code
_entity_poly.pdbx_strand_id
1 'polypeptide(L)'
;MSVTPDARGAEAAAKLALLREALAQAGAGAIRLRGDDWFAWATAGGTPFCPPVGFQNGAAELLVTADEACVLTDEVEVERLRQEEVPPGFTFHIVPWTEPELHDTYVVAAAGARPVLSDRPVHAEQALPASLRLRRMVLDAGEQQRYRALGRAAAEAIGEALRAARPEWTEYELAGEGARALLRRGIEPALVLAAGERRLAQWRRPTPSHEAIGARASLSCCARRHGLVARLSRSVSFGAAPAQQDALLQVEATGLDAVRPGQSLAAVYHAFDAAYRHANRPDAIRERRQGGIAGYQACELAASPSTATGLETGMAFAFNPGVDGIGIEDTFLLGANGLENLTLDPQWPATNIGGRMRPLWLETQ
;
A
#
# COMPACT_ATOMS: atom_id res chain seq x y z
N MET A 1 -11.07 11.94 -10.82
CA MET A 1 -11.94 13.00 -10.26
C MET A 1 -11.23 13.52 -9.02
N SER A 2 -10.95 14.82 -8.94
CA SER A 2 -10.40 15.44 -7.73
C SER A 2 -11.50 15.48 -6.66
N VAL A 3 -11.18 15.00 -5.46
CA VAL A 3 -12.07 15.16 -4.29
C VAL A 3 -12.17 16.66 -4.01
N THR A 4 -13.38 17.16 -3.78
CA THR A 4 -13.57 18.59 -3.47
C THR A 4 -12.90 18.94 -2.14
N PRO A 5 -12.39 20.16 -1.96
CA PRO A 5 -11.79 20.60 -0.69
C PRO A 5 -12.70 20.37 0.52
N ASP A 6 -14.00 20.57 0.38
CA ASP A 6 -15.00 20.37 1.44
C ASP A 6 -15.09 18.89 1.86
N ALA A 7 -15.01 17.95 0.90
CA ALA A 7 -15.05 16.52 1.19
C ALA A 7 -13.78 16.04 1.90
N ARG A 8 -12.60 16.56 1.53
CA ARG A 8 -11.34 16.27 2.25
C ARG A 8 -11.36 16.82 3.67
N GLY A 9 -11.88 18.02 3.87
CA GLY A 9 -12.01 18.61 5.20
C GLY A 9 -12.91 17.78 6.13
N ALA A 10 -14.06 17.33 5.64
CA ALA A 10 -14.99 16.49 6.40
C ALA A 10 -14.37 15.13 6.76
N GLU A 11 -13.66 14.49 5.83
CA GLU A 11 -12.95 13.24 6.06
C GLU A 11 -11.85 13.40 7.12
N ALA A 12 -11.02 14.44 7.00
CA ALA A 12 -9.98 14.74 7.98
C ALA A 12 -10.56 15.01 9.37
N ALA A 13 -11.66 15.77 9.47
CA ALA A 13 -12.34 16.02 10.74
C ALA A 13 -12.83 14.72 11.42
N ALA A 14 -13.37 13.77 10.65
CA ALA A 14 -13.80 12.47 11.18
C ALA A 14 -12.59 11.66 11.70
N LYS A 15 -11.45 11.69 11.00
CA LYS A 15 -10.22 11.01 11.45
C LYS A 15 -9.59 11.65 12.68
N LEU A 16 -9.61 12.97 12.75
CA LEU A 16 -9.21 13.71 13.96
C LEU A 16 -10.08 13.37 15.16
N ALA A 17 -11.38 13.13 14.96
CA ALA A 17 -12.27 12.69 16.03
C ALA A 17 -11.86 11.30 16.57
N LEU A 18 -11.48 10.35 15.70
CA LEU A 18 -10.95 9.05 16.11
C LEU A 18 -9.65 9.16 16.90
N LEU A 19 -8.74 10.07 16.49
CA LEU A 19 -7.49 10.33 17.22
C LEU A 19 -7.78 10.90 18.61
N ARG A 20 -8.70 11.86 18.71
CA ARG A 20 -9.10 12.46 20.00
C ARG A 20 -9.82 11.46 20.92
N GLU A 21 -10.62 10.56 20.37
CA GLU A 21 -11.20 9.45 21.12
C GLU A 21 -10.12 8.55 21.73
N ALA A 22 -9.13 8.14 20.92
CA ALA A 22 -8.02 7.33 21.39
C ALA A 22 -7.15 8.05 22.43
N LEU A 23 -6.94 9.35 22.25
CA LEU A 23 -6.25 10.22 23.21
C LEU A 23 -6.97 10.25 24.56
N ALA A 24 -8.28 10.46 24.56
CA ALA A 24 -9.09 10.50 25.77
C ALA A 24 -9.10 9.13 26.48
N GLN A 25 -9.27 8.03 25.74
CA GLN A 25 -9.27 6.68 26.30
C GLN A 25 -7.92 6.31 26.95
N ALA A 26 -6.81 6.80 26.41
CA ALA A 26 -5.48 6.57 26.95
C ALA A 26 -5.09 7.53 28.08
N GLY A 27 -5.90 8.57 28.36
CA GLY A 27 -5.53 9.64 29.30
C GLY A 27 -4.31 10.44 28.86
N ALA A 28 -4.01 10.44 27.56
CA ALA A 28 -2.83 11.10 27.00
C ALA A 28 -3.08 12.60 26.75
N GLY A 29 -2.01 13.39 26.64
CA GLY A 29 -2.07 14.82 26.36
C GLY A 29 -2.00 15.15 24.89
N ALA A 30 -1.28 14.35 24.13
CA ALA A 30 -1.11 14.53 22.70
C ALA A 30 -0.87 13.22 21.96
N ILE A 31 -1.17 13.21 20.65
CA ILE A 31 -0.72 12.19 19.69
C ILE A 31 0.21 12.86 18.71
N ARG A 32 1.41 12.31 18.54
CA ARG A 32 2.40 12.76 17.57
C ARG A 32 2.56 11.70 16.47
N LEU A 33 2.24 12.07 15.24
CA LEU A 33 2.32 11.18 14.07
C LEU A 33 3.49 11.61 13.18
N ARG A 34 4.50 10.75 13.07
CA ARG A 34 5.73 11.00 12.30
C ARG A 34 5.75 10.28 10.95
N GLY A 35 4.95 9.22 10.81
CA GLY A 35 4.89 8.44 9.59
C GLY A 35 4.10 9.12 8.50
N ASP A 36 4.63 9.10 7.26
CA ASP A 36 3.96 9.62 6.07
C ASP A 36 2.59 8.96 5.87
N ASP A 37 2.47 7.68 6.23
CA ASP A 37 1.25 6.90 6.17
C ASP A 37 0.17 7.40 7.13
N TRP A 38 0.56 7.79 8.34
CA TRP A 38 -0.35 8.38 9.32
C TRP A 38 -0.71 9.83 8.99
N PHE A 39 0.27 10.60 8.51
CA PHE A 39 0.02 11.96 8.03
C PHE A 39 -0.98 11.95 6.89
N ALA A 40 -0.75 11.12 5.86
CA ALA A 40 -1.65 11.00 4.73
C ALA A 40 -3.05 10.52 5.14
N TRP A 41 -3.15 9.58 6.09
CA TRP A 41 -4.43 9.15 6.64
C TRP A 41 -5.16 10.31 7.33
N ALA A 42 -4.52 11.00 8.26
CA ALA A 42 -5.16 12.04 9.05
C ALA A 42 -5.55 13.29 8.23
N THR A 43 -4.80 13.59 7.16
CA THR A 43 -5.05 14.74 6.26
C THR A 43 -5.90 14.40 5.03
N ALA A 44 -6.52 13.21 5.00
CA ALA A 44 -7.33 12.73 3.87
C ALA A 44 -6.56 12.74 2.53
N GLY A 45 -5.34 12.21 2.54
CA GLY A 45 -4.50 11.98 1.37
C GLY A 45 -3.45 13.05 1.10
N GLY A 46 -3.13 13.91 2.06
CA GLY A 46 -1.98 14.81 1.96
C GLY A 46 -0.65 14.05 2.04
N THR A 47 0.37 14.56 1.41
CA THR A 47 1.69 13.92 1.35
C THR A 47 2.75 14.85 1.92
N PRO A 48 3.34 14.54 3.08
CA PRO A 48 4.46 15.30 3.62
C PRO A 48 5.77 14.92 2.92
N PHE A 49 5.66 14.26 1.77
CA PHE A 49 6.75 13.60 1.10
C PHE A 49 7.77 14.61 0.57
N CYS A 50 8.98 14.50 1.08
CA CYS A 50 10.18 14.97 0.41
C CYS A 50 10.87 13.74 -0.20
N PRO A 51 11.34 13.78 -1.46
CA PRO A 51 12.05 12.63 -2.04
C PRO A 51 13.13 12.10 -1.09
N PRO A 52 13.33 10.78 -1.00
CA PRO A 52 14.21 10.18 -0.01
C PRO A 52 15.67 10.50 -0.30
N VAL A 53 16.09 11.71 0.05
CA VAL A 53 17.50 12.09 0.07
C VAL A 53 17.95 12.09 1.53
N GLY A 54 17.95 10.88 2.13
CA GLY A 54 18.57 10.68 3.46
C GLY A 54 17.74 11.07 4.68
N PHE A 55 16.49 11.46 4.54
CA PHE A 55 15.61 11.76 5.67
C PHE A 55 14.74 10.56 6.06
N GLN A 56 14.78 10.17 7.34
CA GLN A 56 13.98 9.07 7.89
C GLN A 56 12.51 9.47 8.15
N ASN A 57 12.23 10.77 8.25
CA ASN A 57 10.91 11.35 8.46
C ASN A 57 10.55 12.23 7.27
N GLY A 58 9.24 12.36 6.99
CA GLY A 58 8.74 13.31 5.99
C GLY A 58 9.04 14.77 6.37
N ALA A 59 8.70 15.70 5.48
CA ALA A 59 8.87 17.14 5.68
C ALA A 59 7.92 17.73 6.75
N ALA A 60 7.02 16.91 7.31
CA ALA A 60 6.10 17.33 8.35
C ALA A 60 5.66 16.17 9.24
N GLU A 61 5.30 16.50 10.47
CA GLU A 61 4.67 15.63 11.44
C GLU A 61 3.31 16.21 11.84
N LEU A 62 2.47 15.41 12.47
CA LEU A 62 1.17 15.87 12.98
C LEU A 62 1.13 15.75 14.49
N LEU A 63 0.70 16.82 15.16
CA LEU A 63 0.37 16.84 16.58
C LEU A 63 -1.12 17.02 16.75
N VAL A 64 -1.76 16.13 17.48
CA VAL A 64 -3.19 16.20 17.80
C VAL A 64 -3.36 16.22 19.31
N THR A 65 -4.03 17.26 19.80
CA THR A 65 -4.48 17.39 21.20
C THR A 65 -6.01 17.32 21.25
N ALA A 66 -6.60 17.52 22.42
CA ALA A 66 -8.04 17.59 22.58
C ALA A 66 -8.67 18.70 21.70
N ASP A 67 -7.99 19.82 21.60
CA ASP A 67 -8.55 21.04 21.02
C ASP A 67 -7.89 21.43 19.68
N GLU A 68 -6.69 20.95 19.41
CA GLU A 68 -5.89 21.35 18.24
C GLU A 68 -5.46 20.18 17.38
N ALA A 69 -5.32 20.42 16.08
CA ALA A 69 -4.59 19.58 15.14
C ALA A 69 -3.55 20.46 14.43
N CYS A 70 -2.29 20.21 14.68
CA CYS A 70 -1.19 21.07 14.27
C CYS A 70 -0.20 20.31 13.39
N VAL A 71 0.16 20.87 12.25
CA VAL A 71 1.25 20.40 11.39
C VAL A 71 2.56 20.99 11.92
N LEU A 72 3.50 20.12 12.30
CA LEU A 72 4.86 20.50 12.70
C LEU A 72 5.73 20.45 11.45
N THR A 73 6.30 21.56 11.04
CA THR A 73 7.11 21.69 9.83
C THR A 73 8.07 22.89 9.92
N ASP A 74 8.86 23.10 8.91
CA ASP A 74 9.79 24.21 8.82
C ASP A 74 9.33 25.31 7.84
N GLU A 75 10.09 26.40 7.81
CA GLU A 75 9.81 27.54 6.95
C GLU A 75 9.98 27.25 5.43
N VAL A 76 10.67 26.17 5.07
CA VAL A 76 10.91 25.79 3.66
C VAL A 76 9.68 25.10 3.08
N GLU A 77 9.05 24.22 3.86
CA GLU A 77 7.97 23.34 3.40
C GLU A 77 6.57 23.88 3.68
N VAL A 78 6.40 24.81 4.63
CA VAL A 78 5.09 25.21 5.13
C VAL A 78 4.13 25.69 4.05
N GLU A 79 4.59 26.48 3.08
CA GLU A 79 3.70 27.06 2.06
C GLU A 79 3.19 25.99 1.09
N ARG A 80 4.05 25.06 0.68
CA ARG A 80 3.64 23.92 -0.15
C ARG A 80 2.62 23.04 0.58
N LEU A 81 2.92 22.67 1.83
CA LEU A 81 2.02 21.85 2.64
C LEU A 81 0.65 22.50 2.83
N ARG A 82 0.63 23.81 3.10
CA ARG A 82 -0.60 24.57 3.32
C ARG A 82 -1.46 24.68 2.06
N GLN A 83 -0.84 24.87 0.91
CA GLN A 83 -1.55 25.08 -0.34
C GLN A 83 -1.98 23.80 -1.05
N GLU A 84 -1.15 22.75 -0.96
CA GLU A 84 -1.32 21.58 -1.79
C GLU A 84 -1.75 20.32 -0.99
N GLU A 85 -1.29 20.19 0.28
CA GLU A 85 -1.37 18.90 0.96
C GLU A 85 -2.36 18.87 2.12
N VAL A 86 -2.44 19.93 2.91
CA VAL A 86 -3.20 19.94 4.16
C VAL A 86 -4.58 20.57 3.96
N PRO A 87 -5.68 19.85 4.25
CA PRO A 87 -7.01 20.43 4.15
C PRO A 87 -7.26 21.47 5.26
N PRO A 88 -8.34 22.29 5.16
CA PRO A 88 -8.72 23.20 6.23
C PRO A 88 -8.93 22.51 7.58
N GLY A 89 -8.68 23.21 8.69
CA GLY A 89 -8.88 22.70 10.04
C GLY A 89 -7.60 22.33 10.79
N PHE A 90 -6.44 22.58 10.18
CA PHE A 90 -5.13 22.41 10.81
C PHE A 90 -4.44 23.74 11.04
N THR A 91 -3.75 23.87 12.18
CA THR A 91 -2.77 24.93 12.45
C THR A 91 -1.37 24.48 12.03
N PHE A 92 -0.39 25.39 12.08
CA PHE A 92 0.99 25.10 11.73
C PHE A 92 1.94 25.63 12.81
N HIS A 93 2.80 24.76 13.33
CA HIS A 93 3.93 25.14 14.14
C HIS A 93 5.19 25.07 13.28
N ILE A 94 5.76 26.26 13.02
CA ILE A 94 6.83 26.45 12.04
C ILE A 94 8.09 26.77 12.80
N VAL A 95 9.17 26.02 12.53
CA VAL A 95 10.49 26.26 13.12
C VAL A 95 11.53 26.51 12.02
N PRO A 96 12.68 27.11 12.35
CA PRO A 96 13.82 27.12 11.44
C PRO A 96 14.22 25.67 11.11
N TRP A 97 14.49 25.38 9.84
CA TRP A 97 14.93 24.03 9.42
C TRP A 97 16.25 23.59 10.12
N THR A 98 17.00 24.55 10.67
CA THR A 98 18.23 24.33 11.45
C THR A 98 17.98 23.94 12.90
N GLU A 99 16.75 24.06 13.41
CA GLU A 99 16.38 23.88 14.82
C GLU A 99 15.17 22.95 14.98
N PRO A 100 15.17 21.73 14.36
CA PRO A 100 14.03 20.83 14.39
C PRO A 100 13.63 20.36 15.80
N GLU A 101 14.54 20.41 16.77
CA GLU A 101 14.33 20.08 18.18
C GLU A 101 13.31 21.01 18.88
N LEU A 102 13.03 22.17 18.33
CA LEU A 102 11.99 23.07 18.82
C LEU A 102 10.61 22.43 18.73
N HIS A 103 10.37 21.50 17.80
CA HIS A 103 9.16 20.69 17.76
C HIS A 103 8.98 19.86 19.02
N ASP A 104 10.04 19.26 19.56
CA ASP A 104 9.95 18.45 20.78
C ASP A 104 9.53 19.31 21.98
N THR A 105 10.07 20.53 22.08
CA THR A 105 9.68 21.49 23.13
C THR A 105 8.19 21.85 23.03
N TYR A 106 7.72 22.11 21.82
CA TYR A 106 6.30 22.42 21.57
C TYR A 106 5.39 21.23 21.92
N VAL A 107 5.75 20.01 21.49
CA VAL A 107 4.98 18.79 21.79
C VAL A 107 4.85 18.56 23.29
N VAL A 108 5.95 18.70 24.05
CA VAL A 108 5.95 18.54 25.51
C VAL A 108 5.04 19.59 26.17
N ALA A 109 5.13 20.84 25.72
CA ALA A 109 4.27 21.92 26.24
C ALA A 109 2.78 21.66 25.94
N ALA A 110 2.45 21.25 24.71
CA ALA A 110 1.07 20.97 24.29
C ALA A 110 0.47 19.74 25.00
N ALA A 111 1.29 18.72 25.31
CA ALA A 111 0.86 17.55 26.06
C ALA A 111 0.61 17.84 27.55
N GLY A 112 1.22 18.90 28.08
CA GLY A 112 1.24 19.17 29.51
C GLY A 112 1.97 18.07 30.28
N ALA A 113 1.46 17.70 31.46
CA ALA A 113 2.07 16.63 32.28
C ALA A 113 1.58 15.21 31.88
N ARG A 114 0.88 15.07 30.75
CA ARG A 114 0.29 13.80 30.30
C ARG A 114 1.16 13.10 29.26
N PRO A 115 1.03 11.78 29.09
CA PRO A 115 1.76 11.03 28.07
C PRO A 115 1.53 11.54 26.64
N VAL A 116 2.54 11.38 25.78
CA VAL A 116 2.43 11.53 24.33
C VAL A 116 2.36 10.16 23.70
N LEU A 117 1.36 9.92 22.86
CA LEU A 117 1.24 8.71 22.04
C LEU A 117 1.89 8.97 20.68
N SER A 118 2.52 7.94 20.09
CA SER A 118 3.14 8.08 18.76
C SER A 118 3.04 6.77 17.95
N ASP A 119 2.97 6.92 16.63
CA ASP A 119 3.12 5.83 15.66
C ASP A 119 4.57 5.33 15.59
N ARG A 120 5.53 6.22 15.92
CA ARG A 120 6.97 5.94 16.01
C ARG A 120 7.52 6.52 17.31
N PRO A 121 7.23 5.86 18.46
CA PRO A 121 7.58 6.41 19.75
C PRO A 121 9.10 6.54 19.93
N VAL A 122 9.52 7.69 20.44
CA VAL A 122 10.90 7.97 20.86
C VAL A 122 10.89 8.47 22.30
N HIS A 123 11.99 8.28 23.00
CA HIS A 123 12.15 8.71 24.40
C HIS A 123 11.03 8.17 25.31
N ALA A 124 10.27 9.06 25.96
CA ALA A 124 9.17 8.73 26.88
C ALA A 124 7.80 8.59 26.19
N GLU A 125 7.74 8.66 24.88
CA GLU A 125 6.50 8.49 24.14
C GLU A 125 6.00 7.05 24.21
N GLN A 126 4.69 6.87 24.14
CA GLN A 126 4.01 5.56 24.15
C GLN A 126 3.50 5.22 22.75
N ALA A 127 3.44 3.93 22.45
CA ALA A 127 2.89 3.47 21.17
C ALA A 127 1.39 3.77 21.07
N LEU A 128 0.93 4.04 19.83
CA LEU A 128 -0.49 4.15 19.52
C LEU A 128 -1.25 2.88 19.93
N PRO A 129 -2.49 3.00 20.45
CA PRO A 129 -3.34 1.85 20.76
C PRO A 129 -3.53 0.94 19.52
N ALA A 130 -3.46 -0.37 19.73
CA ALA A 130 -3.67 -1.34 18.66
C ALA A 130 -5.07 -1.21 18.01
N SER A 131 -6.09 -0.85 18.80
CA SER A 131 -7.43 -0.58 18.31
C SER A 131 -7.48 0.54 17.28
N LEU A 132 -6.74 1.63 17.49
CA LEU A 132 -6.66 2.73 16.52
C LEU A 132 -6.00 2.29 15.21
N ARG A 133 -4.94 1.46 15.29
CA ARG A 133 -4.29 0.89 14.09
C ARG A 133 -5.26 0.00 13.30
N LEU A 134 -6.06 -0.82 13.96
CA LEU A 134 -7.08 -1.65 13.31
C LEU A 134 -8.17 -0.79 12.66
N ARG A 135 -8.64 0.26 13.34
CA ARG A 135 -9.64 1.19 12.78
C ARG A 135 -9.13 1.87 11.51
N ARG A 136 -7.85 2.23 11.43
CA ARG A 136 -7.24 2.81 10.21
C ARG A 136 -7.27 1.84 9.02
N MET A 137 -7.23 0.54 9.25
CA MET A 137 -7.25 -0.48 8.17
C MET A 137 -8.64 -0.63 7.52
N VAL A 138 -9.70 -0.11 8.15
CA VAL A 138 -11.05 -0.09 7.58
C VAL A 138 -11.24 1.24 6.85
N LEU A 139 -11.11 1.20 5.53
CA LEU A 139 -11.14 2.37 4.66
C LEU A 139 -12.54 2.96 4.54
N ASP A 140 -12.66 4.27 4.65
CA ASP A 140 -13.91 5.00 4.39
C ASP A 140 -14.25 5.09 2.90
N ALA A 141 -15.40 5.63 2.56
CA ALA A 141 -15.87 5.73 1.18
C ALA A 141 -14.94 6.58 0.28
N GLY A 142 -14.37 7.65 0.81
CA GLY A 142 -13.43 8.52 0.10
C GLY A 142 -12.11 7.79 -0.18
N GLU A 143 -11.58 7.09 0.81
CA GLU A 143 -10.39 6.25 0.67
C GLU A 143 -10.60 5.14 -0.34
N GLN A 144 -11.71 4.42 -0.26
CA GLN A 144 -12.05 3.35 -1.20
C GLN A 144 -12.15 3.88 -2.64
N GLN A 145 -12.73 5.06 -2.85
CA GLN A 145 -12.80 5.69 -4.17
C GLN A 145 -11.40 6.03 -4.70
N ARG A 146 -10.55 6.64 -3.87
CA ARG A 146 -9.16 6.96 -4.24
C ARG A 146 -8.36 5.68 -4.54
N TYR A 147 -8.59 4.63 -3.77
CA TYR A 147 -7.88 3.37 -3.96
C TYR A 147 -8.28 2.65 -5.27
N ARG A 148 -9.58 2.66 -5.62
CA ARG A 148 -10.05 2.15 -6.93
C ARG A 148 -9.40 2.92 -8.08
N ALA A 149 -9.37 4.25 -8.00
CA ALA A 149 -8.74 5.08 -9.01
C ALA A 149 -7.23 4.83 -9.13
N LEU A 150 -6.53 4.68 -7.99
CA LEU A 150 -5.11 4.35 -7.97
C LEU A 150 -4.84 2.97 -8.57
N GLY A 151 -5.55 1.94 -8.10
CA GLY A 151 -5.34 0.56 -8.54
C GLY A 151 -5.54 0.38 -10.03
N ARG A 152 -6.62 0.95 -10.57
CA ARG A 152 -6.90 0.93 -12.00
C ARG A 152 -5.82 1.63 -12.81
N ALA A 153 -5.46 2.86 -12.44
CA ALA A 153 -4.44 3.62 -13.15
C ALA A 153 -3.05 2.97 -13.09
N ALA A 154 -2.73 2.31 -11.97
CA ALA A 154 -1.50 1.54 -11.84
C ALA A 154 -1.50 0.29 -12.75
N ALA A 155 -2.63 -0.43 -12.81
CA ALA A 155 -2.75 -1.60 -13.69
C ALA A 155 -2.61 -1.22 -15.17
N GLU A 156 -3.25 -0.12 -15.60
CA GLU A 156 -3.12 0.42 -16.94
C GLU A 156 -1.67 0.83 -17.26
N ALA A 157 -0.96 1.46 -16.30
CA ALA A 157 0.43 1.87 -16.47
C ALA A 157 1.38 0.67 -16.65
N ILE A 158 1.23 -0.35 -15.81
CA ILE A 158 2.05 -1.58 -15.90
C ILE A 158 1.71 -2.35 -17.17
N GLY A 159 0.42 -2.39 -17.55
CA GLY A 159 -0.02 -2.98 -18.81
C GLY A 159 0.58 -2.27 -20.03
N GLU A 160 0.65 -0.93 -20.04
CA GLU A 160 1.31 -0.12 -21.08
C GLU A 160 2.79 -0.51 -21.24
N ALA A 161 3.53 -0.58 -20.13
CA ALA A 161 4.94 -0.91 -20.14
C ALA A 161 5.21 -2.32 -20.68
N LEU A 162 4.42 -3.31 -20.27
CA LEU A 162 4.60 -4.69 -20.73
C LEU A 162 4.17 -4.93 -22.18
N ARG A 163 3.17 -4.21 -22.69
CA ARG A 163 2.80 -4.25 -24.09
C ARG A 163 3.88 -3.65 -25.00
N ALA A 164 4.70 -2.75 -24.49
CA ALA A 164 5.82 -2.17 -25.22
C ALA A 164 7.13 -2.98 -25.08
N ALA A 165 7.18 -3.93 -24.15
CA ALA A 165 8.38 -4.70 -23.82
C ALA A 165 8.86 -5.53 -25.03
N ARG A 166 10.19 -5.75 -25.10
CA ARG A 166 10.86 -6.54 -26.14
C ARG A 166 11.89 -7.46 -25.50
N PRO A 167 12.12 -8.66 -26.04
CA PRO A 167 13.06 -9.64 -25.46
C PRO A 167 14.47 -9.13 -25.21
N GLU A 168 14.95 -8.21 -26.04
CA GLU A 168 16.28 -7.60 -25.95
C GLU A 168 16.40 -6.50 -24.90
N TRP A 169 15.28 -5.99 -24.36
CA TRP A 169 15.33 -4.99 -23.30
C TRP A 169 16.01 -5.56 -22.06
N THR A 170 16.76 -4.73 -21.37
CA THR A 170 17.27 -5.03 -20.05
C THR A 170 16.15 -4.94 -19.01
N GLU A 171 16.35 -5.57 -17.88
CA GLU A 171 15.41 -5.43 -16.75
C GLU A 171 15.33 -3.98 -16.26
N TYR A 172 16.42 -3.17 -16.38
CA TYR A 172 16.40 -1.74 -16.10
C TYR A 172 15.50 -0.96 -17.05
N GLU A 173 15.54 -1.26 -18.35
CA GLU A 173 14.67 -0.62 -19.35
C GLU A 173 13.20 -0.93 -19.07
N LEU A 174 12.87 -2.19 -18.77
CA LEU A 174 11.51 -2.57 -18.42
C LEU A 174 11.03 -1.87 -17.12
N ALA A 175 11.87 -1.82 -16.07
CA ALA A 175 11.55 -1.14 -14.83
C ALA A 175 11.40 0.38 -15.05
N GLY A 176 12.29 0.98 -15.84
CA GLY A 176 12.25 2.40 -16.21
C GLY A 176 10.97 2.76 -16.95
N GLU A 177 10.52 1.93 -17.88
CA GLU A 177 9.27 2.13 -18.61
C GLU A 177 8.05 2.04 -17.70
N GLY A 178 8.04 1.06 -16.77
CA GLY A 178 7.00 0.96 -15.74
C GLY A 178 6.94 2.20 -14.84
N ALA A 179 8.08 2.67 -14.36
CA ALA A 179 8.19 3.89 -13.56
C ALA A 179 7.72 5.13 -14.33
N ARG A 180 8.12 5.29 -15.60
CA ARG A 180 7.68 6.38 -16.48
C ARG A 180 6.16 6.38 -16.64
N ALA A 181 5.56 5.21 -16.87
CA ALA A 181 4.14 5.07 -17.08
C ALA A 181 3.32 5.43 -15.81
N LEU A 182 3.84 5.10 -14.61
CA LEU A 182 3.26 5.49 -13.32
C LEU A 182 3.37 7.00 -13.09
N LEU A 183 4.58 7.58 -13.24
CA LEU A 183 4.82 9.00 -13.00
C LEU A 183 3.98 9.90 -13.90
N ARG A 184 3.79 9.55 -15.18
CA ARG A 184 2.90 10.28 -16.09
C ARG A 184 1.45 10.36 -15.63
N ARG A 185 1.04 9.44 -14.76
CA ARG A 185 -0.30 9.39 -14.15
C ARG A 185 -0.37 10.03 -12.76
N GLY A 186 0.70 10.71 -12.32
CA GLY A 186 0.80 11.27 -10.97
C GLY A 186 0.84 10.19 -9.89
N ILE A 187 1.40 9.03 -10.21
CA ILE A 187 1.56 7.91 -9.28
C ILE A 187 3.05 7.74 -8.99
N GLU A 188 3.39 7.75 -7.71
CA GLU A 188 4.76 7.48 -7.28
C GLU A 188 5.07 5.98 -7.40
N PRO A 189 6.15 5.61 -8.11
CA PRO A 189 6.66 4.24 -8.16
C PRO A 189 7.47 3.93 -6.89
N ALA A 190 6.80 3.74 -5.75
CA ALA A 190 7.45 3.50 -4.46
C ALA A 190 8.33 2.24 -4.46
N LEU A 191 8.01 1.28 -5.31
CA LEU A 191 8.84 0.13 -5.63
C LEU A 191 8.53 -0.32 -7.05
N VAL A 192 9.57 -0.58 -7.86
CA VAL A 192 9.46 -1.25 -9.16
C VAL A 192 10.47 -2.39 -9.21
N LEU A 193 10.00 -3.59 -9.48
CA LEU A 193 10.80 -4.79 -9.65
C LEU A 193 10.54 -5.34 -11.05
N ALA A 194 11.61 -5.62 -11.79
CA ALA A 194 11.54 -6.27 -13.09
C ALA A 194 12.50 -7.45 -13.12
N ALA A 195 12.07 -8.55 -13.70
CA ALA A 195 12.93 -9.69 -13.93
C ALA A 195 12.63 -10.36 -15.26
N GLY A 196 13.68 -10.77 -15.93
CA GLY A 196 13.64 -11.60 -17.13
C GLY A 196 13.61 -13.09 -16.79
N GLU A 197 13.50 -13.90 -17.84
CA GLU A 197 13.28 -15.36 -17.77
C GLU A 197 14.21 -16.10 -16.81
N ARG A 198 15.51 -15.83 -16.90
CA ARG A 198 16.50 -16.50 -16.05
C ARG A 198 16.33 -16.19 -14.58
N ARG A 199 16.13 -14.92 -14.24
CA ARG A 199 16.09 -14.45 -12.87
C ARG A 199 14.73 -14.66 -12.20
N LEU A 200 13.63 -14.73 -12.95
CA LEU A 200 12.31 -15.11 -12.44
C LEU A 200 12.31 -16.49 -11.77
N ALA A 201 13.05 -17.45 -12.34
CA ALA A 201 13.16 -18.78 -11.77
C ALA A 201 13.99 -18.83 -10.48
N GLN A 202 14.89 -17.86 -10.26
CA GLN A 202 15.86 -17.86 -9.15
C GLN A 202 15.44 -17.01 -7.97
N TRP A 203 14.80 -15.86 -8.22
CA TRP A 203 14.59 -14.86 -7.19
C TRP A 203 13.12 -14.46 -7.05
N ARG A 204 12.64 -14.39 -5.82
CA ARG A 204 11.25 -13.99 -5.52
C ARG A 204 11.02 -12.47 -5.61
N ARG A 205 12.05 -11.68 -5.40
CA ARG A 205 12.03 -10.21 -5.48
C ARG A 205 13.29 -9.72 -6.16
N PRO A 206 13.45 -10.00 -7.44
CA PRO A 206 14.63 -9.57 -8.18
C PRO A 206 14.60 -8.06 -8.39
N THR A 207 15.61 -7.37 -7.89
CA THR A 207 15.87 -5.98 -8.30
C THR A 207 16.32 -5.97 -9.76
N PRO A 208 15.93 -4.97 -10.55
CA PRO A 208 16.33 -4.87 -11.96
C PRO A 208 17.85 -4.94 -12.14
N SER A 209 18.28 -5.47 -13.27
CA SER A 209 19.70 -5.60 -13.65
C SER A 209 19.91 -5.27 -15.13
N HIS A 210 21.16 -5.36 -15.59
CA HIS A 210 21.53 -5.21 -17.01
C HIS A 210 21.21 -6.46 -17.87
N GLU A 211 20.69 -7.52 -17.27
CA GLU A 211 20.33 -8.71 -18.04
C GLU A 211 19.14 -8.45 -18.95
N ALA A 212 19.19 -9.04 -20.14
CA ALA A 212 18.05 -9.02 -21.06
C ALA A 212 16.88 -9.80 -20.46
N ILE A 213 15.66 -9.32 -20.69
CA ILE A 213 14.46 -9.99 -20.18
C ILE A 213 14.20 -11.34 -20.84
N GLY A 214 14.69 -11.56 -22.05
CA GLY A 214 14.58 -12.85 -22.75
C GLY A 214 13.15 -13.19 -23.14
N ALA A 215 12.82 -14.48 -23.19
CA ALA A 215 11.51 -14.96 -23.65
C ALA A 215 10.35 -14.66 -22.68
N ARG A 216 10.62 -14.24 -21.45
CA ARG A 216 9.60 -13.97 -20.43
C ARG A 216 10.05 -12.88 -19.47
N ALA A 217 9.12 -12.04 -19.05
CA ALA A 217 9.40 -11.05 -18.02
C ALA A 217 8.21 -10.84 -17.09
N SER A 218 8.52 -10.39 -15.88
CA SER A 218 7.53 -9.91 -14.92
C SER A 218 7.91 -8.51 -14.44
N LEU A 219 6.89 -7.66 -14.31
CA LEU A 219 6.98 -6.32 -13.76
C LEU A 219 6.03 -6.21 -12.57
N SER A 220 6.57 -5.89 -11.40
CA SER A 220 5.83 -5.72 -10.15
C SER A 220 6.02 -4.31 -9.62
N CYS A 221 4.99 -3.71 -9.03
CA CYS A 221 5.12 -2.41 -8.42
C CYS A 221 4.34 -2.27 -7.11
N CYS A 222 4.82 -1.34 -6.27
CA CYS A 222 4.04 -0.65 -5.25
C CYS A 222 3.81 0.77 -5.75
N ALA A 223 2.58 1.04 -6.17
CA ALA A 223 2.14 2.33 -6.72
C ALA A 223 1.51 3.15 -5.60
N ARG A 224 2.05 4.35 -5.31
CA ARG A 224 1.58 5.18 -4.21
C ARG A 224 0.96 6.48 -4.72
N ARG A 225 -0.22 6.83 -4.17
CA ARG A 225 -0.87 8.14 -4.37
C ARG A 225 -1.83 8.42 -3.23
N HIS A 226 -1.84 9.66 -2.74
CA HIS A 226 -2.64 10.07 -1.57
C HIS A 226 -2.40 9.20 -0.33
N GLY A 227 -1.15 8.74 -0.13
CA GLY A 227 -0.74 7.84 0.94
C GLY A 227 -1.13 6.38 0.75
N LEU A 228 -2.12 6.06 -0.09
CA LEU A 228 -2.52 4.68 -0.38
C LEU A 228 -1.54 3.98 -1.31
N VAL A 229 -1.33 2.68 -1.09
CA VAL A 229 -0.35 1.86 -1.83
C VAL A 229 -1.03 0.68 -2.51
N ALA A 230 -1.18 0.73 -3.84
CA ALA A 230 -1.62 -0.40 -4.64
C ALA A 230 -0.44 -1.27 -5.06
N ARG A 231 -0.59 -2.59 -4.95
CA ARG A 231 0.42 -3.59 -5.33
C ARG A 231 -0.12 -4.46 -6.44
N LEU A 232 0.68 -4.66 -7.47
CA LEU A 232 0.34 -5.58 -8.56
C LEU A 232 1.59 -6.12 -9.24
N SER A 233 1.44 -7.29 -9.85
CA SER A 233 2.41 -7.90 -10.77
C SER A 233 1.71 -8.28 -12.06
N ARG A 234 2.40 -8.05 -13.18
CA ARG A 234 1.98 -8.53 -14.51
C ARG A 234 3.17 -9.14 -15.21
N SER A 235 2.89 -10.05 -16.11
CA SER A 235 3.94 -10.78 -16.82
C SER A 235 3.64 -10.90 -18.31
N VAL A 236 4.70 -10.89 -19.11
CA VAL A 236 4.67 -11.10 -20.56
C VAL A 236 5.47 -12.33 -20.94
N SER A 237 4.99 -13.07 -21.93
CA SER A 237 5.72 -14.13 -22.61
C SER A 237 5.80 -13.82 -24.09
N PHE A 238 7.01 -13.81 -24.65
CA PHE A 238 7.25 -13.74 -26.08
C PHE A 238 7.14 -15.17 -26.68
N GLY A 239 5.91 -15.69 -26.64
CA GLY A 239 5.53 -17.05 -26.95
C GLY A 239 4.41 -17.51 -26.00
N ALA A 240 4.32 -18.81 -25.71
CA ALA A 240 3.28 -19.37 -24.86
C ALA A 240 3.49 -19.01 -23.37
N ALA A 241 2.38 -18.79 -22.65
CA ALA A 241 2.38 -18.62 -21.20
C ALA A 241 2.92 -19.87 -20.48
N PRO A 242 3.45 -19.73 -19.26
CA PRO A 242 3.89 -20.89 -18.47
C PRO A 242 2.73 -21.85 -18.17
N ALA A 243 2.95 -23.15 -18.33
CA ALA A 243 1.95 -24.19 -18.07
C ALA A 243 1.45 -24.19 -16.60
N GLN A 244 2.22 -23.62 -15.66
CA GLN A 244 1.87 -23.52 -14.25
C GLN A 244 0.83 -22.40 -13.96
N GLN A 245 0.51 -21.56 -14.93
CA GLN A 245 -0.39 -20.42 -14.75
C GLN A 245 -1.75 -20.83 -14.15
N ASP A 246 -2.38 -21.85 -14.71
CA ASP A 246 -3.71 -22.29 -14.27
C ASP A 246 -3.67 -22.82 -12.83
N ALA A 247 -2.65 -23.59 -12.48
CA ALA A 247 -2.48 -24.10 -11.12
C ALA A 247 -2.28 -22.93 -10.11
N LEU A 248 -1.51 -21.93 -10.47
CA LEU A 248 -1.32 -20.75 -9.64
C LEU A 248 -2.62 -19.96 -9.44
N LEU A 249 -3.41 -19.78 -10.50
CA LEU A 249 -4.71 -19.12 -10.44
C LEU A 249 -5.70 -19.87 -9.54
N GLN A 250 -5.68 -21.20 -9.51
CA GLN A 250 -6.51 -22.01 -8.61
C GLN A 250 -6.06 -21.87 -7.16
N VAL A 251 -4.73 -21.87 -6.89
CA VAL A 251 -4.18 -21.60 -5.54
C VAL A 251 -4.64 -20.24 -5.06
N GLU A 252 -4.52 -19.21 -5.90
CA GLU A 252 -4.96 -17.87 -5.54
C GLU A 252 -6.46 -17.80 -5.26
N ALA A 253 -7.28 -18.37 -6.14
CA ALA A 253 -8.75 -18.38 -5.98
C ALA A 253 -9.17 -18.99 -4.65
N THR A 254 -8.57 -20.12 -4.26
CA THR A 254 -8.83 -20.79 -2.97
C THR A 254 -8.48 -19.90 -1.79
N GLY A 255 -7.32 -19.23 -1.83
CA GLY A 255 -6.91 -18.28 -0.78
C GLY A 255 -7.85 -17.08 -0.70
N LEU A 256 -8.25 -16.51 -1.84
CA LEU A 256 -9.17 -15.37 -1.92
C LEU A 256 -10.58 -15.71 -1.45
N ASP A 257 -11.03 -16.96 -1.60
CA ASP A 257 -12.33 -17.41 -1.09
C ASP A 257 -12.44 -17.37 0.43
N ALA A 258 -11.31 -17.42 1.13
CA ALA A 258 -11.26 -17.28 2.58
C ALA A 258 -11.32 -15.80 3.04
N VAL A 259 -11.16 -14.84 2.14
CA VAL A 259 -11.22 -13.41 2.47
C VAL A 259 -12.70 -12.98 2.55
N ARG A 260 -13.28 -13.13 3.75
CA ARG A 260 -14.69 -12.82 4.01
C ARG A 260 -14.83 -12.10 5.36
N PRO A 261 -15.85 -11.23 5.53
CA PRO A 261 -16.11 -10.62 6.84
C PRO A 261 -16.26 -11.67 7.93
N GLY A 262 -15.66 -11.42 9.09
CA GLY A 262 -15.69 -12.32 10.25
C GLY A 262 -14.66 -13.46 10.22
N GLN A 263 -14.00 -13.73 9.10
CA GLN A 263 -12.87 -14.66 9.07
C GLN A 263 -11.63 -14.00 9.68
N SER A 264 -10.64 -14.80 10.11
CA SER A 264 -9.35 -14.29 10.54
C SER A 264 -8.34 -14.27 9.39
N LEU A 265 -7.34 -13.40 9.49
CA LEU A 265 -6.24 -13.38 8.53
C LEU A 265 -5.42 -14.68 8.57
N ALA A 266 -5.37 -15.37 9.73
CA ALA A 266 -4.80 -16.72 9.85
C ALA A 266 -5.58 -17.77 9.02
N ALA A 267 -6.91 -17.67 8.97
CA ALA A 267 -7.73 -18.58 8.15
C ALA A 267 -7.40 -18.42 6.65
N VAL A 268 -7.14 -17.19 6.20
CA VAL A 268 -6.68 -16.93 4.82
C VAL A 268 -5.31 -17.58 4.56
N TYR A 269 -4.36 -17.46 5.49
CA TYR A 269 -3.07 -18.13 5.39
C TYR A 269 -3.23 -19.65 5.25
N HIS A 270 -4.06 -20.26 6.10
CA HIS A 270 -4.30 -21.71 6.06
C HIS A 270 -5.01 -22.15 4.78
N ALA A 271 -5.87 -21.31 4.20
CA ALA A 271 -6.49 -21.60 2.90
C ALA A 271 -5.44 -21.62 1.77
N PHE A 272 -4.49 -20.69 1.75
CA PHE A 272 -3.37 -20.74 0.82
C PHE A 272 -2.49 -21.99 1.04
N ASP A 273 -2.16 -22.34 2.30
CA ASP A 273 -1.37 -23.54 2.61
C ASP A 273 -2.04 -24.82 2.10
N ALA A 274 -3.34 -24.96 2.35
CA ALA A 274 -4.13 -26.08 1.86
C ALA A 274 -4.16 -26.14 0.31
N ALA A 275 -4.33 -24.98 -0.34
CA ALA A 275 -4.32 -24.89 -1.80
C ALA A 275 -2.99 -25.30 -2.41
N TYR A 276 -1.86 -24.88 -1.83
CA TYR A 276 -0.53 -25.30 -2.26
C TYR A 276 -0.31 -26.80 -2.08
N ARG A 277 -0.76 -27.39 -0.96
CA ARG A 277 -0.70 -28.85 -0.73
C ARG A 277 -1.50 -29.60 -1.78
N HIS A 278 -2.70 -29.12 -2.11
CA HIS A 278 -3.54 -29.72 -3.15
C HIS A 278 -2.88 -29.62 -4.55
N ALA A 279 -2.15 -28.55 -4.81
CA ALA A 279 -1.38 -28.38 -6.03
C ALA A 279 -0.04 -29.15 -6.05
N ASN A 280 0.22 -30.03 -5.06
CA ASN A 280 1.48 -30.77 -4.88
C ASN A 280 2.72 -29.86 -4.71
N ARG A 281 2.54 -28.71 -4.05
CA ARG A 281 3.59 -27.72 -3.73
C ARG A 281 3.56 -27.32 -2.25
N PRO A 282 3.71 -28.29 -1.29
CA PRO A 282 3.48 -28.01 0.14
C PRO A 282 4.44 -26.99 0.74
N ASP A 283 5.62 -26.81 0.15
CA ASP A 283 6.63 -25.86 0.66
C ASP A 283 6.47 -24.45 0.12
N ALA A 284 5.67 -24.24 -0.95
CA ALA A 284 5.50 -22.95 -1.60
C ALA A 284 4.94 -21.86 -0.67
N ILE A 285 4.16 -22.24 0.34
CA ILE A 285 3.65 -21.32 1.37
C ILE A 285 4.78 -20.62 2.15
N ARG A 286 5.94 -21.27 2.29
CA ARG A 286 7.11 -20.76 3.03
C ARG A 286 8.09 -20.01 2.15
N GLU A 287 8.02 -20.17 0.84
CA GLU A 287 8.94 -19.55 -0.11
C GLU A 287 8.75 -18.03 -0.23
N ARG A 288 7.59 -17.50 0.17
CA ARG A 288 7.29 -16.08 0.18
C ARG A 288 6.25 -15.70 1.23
N ARG A 289 6.22 -14.44 1.62
CA ARG A 289 5.08 -13.90 2.36
C ARG A 289 3.90 -13.83 1.40
N GLN A 290 2.78 -14.45 1.75
CA GLN A 290 1.62 -14.54 0.85
C GLN A 290 0.88 -13.22 0.67
N GLY A 291 1.13 -12.23 1.52
CA GLY A 291 0.45 -10.95 1.53
C GLY A 291 -0.30 -10.70 2.84
N GLY A 292 -1.33 -9.88 2.79
CA GLY A 292 -2.14 -9.54 3.96
C GLY A 292 -2.94 -8.26 3.75
N ILE A 293 -3.30 -7.58 4.85
CA ILE A 293 -4.00 -6.31 4.82
C ILE A 293 -3.06 -5.24 4.25
N ALA A 294 -3.58 -4.44 3.32
CA ALA A 294 -2.89 -3.33 2.67
C ALA A 294 -3.72 -2.04 2.83
N GLY A 295 -3.12 -0.90 2.57
CA GLY A 295 -3.79 0.39 2.69
C GLY A 295 -2.79 1.53 2.54
N TYR A 296 -2.51 2.23 3.61
CA TYR A 296 -1.49 3.27 3.69
C TYR A 296 -0.06 2.71 3.75
N GLN A 297 0.06 1.42 4.04
CA GLN A 297 1.30 0.67 3.87
C GLN A 297 1.10 -0.44 2.83
N ALA A 298 2.17 -0.81 2.15
CA ALA A 298 2.15 -1.94 1.22
C ALA A 298 1.76 -3.26 1.92
N CYS A 299 1.97 -3.35 3.23
CA CYS A 299 1.50 -4.43 4.10
C CYS A 299 1.31 -3.86 5.51
N GLU A 300 0.07 -3.58 5.90
CA GLU A 300 -0.31 -3.15 7.24
C GLU A 300 -0.17 -4.31 8.25
N LEU A 301 -0.61 -5.49 7.84
CA LEU A 301 -0.56 -6.71 8.63
C LEU A 301 -0.43 -7.94 7.71
N ALA A 302 0.62 -8.72 7.92
CA ALA A 302 0.87 -9.91 7.12
C ALA A 302 -0.02 -11.09 7.58
N ALA A 303 -0.50 -11.86 6.60
CA ALA A 303 -1.13 -13.14 6.85
C ALA A 303 -0.09 -14.13 7.37
N SER A 304 -0.34 -14.70 8.54
CA SER A 304 0.49 -15.73 9.17
C SER A 304 -0.40 -16.72 9.93
N PRO A 305 0.12 -17.90 10.32
CA PRO A 305 -0.66 -18.87 11.08
C PRO A 305 -1.25 -18.34 12.39
N SER A 306 -0.64 -17.30 12.96
CA SER A 306 -0.99 -16.73 14.27
C SER A 306 -1.73 -15.38 14.19
N THR A 307 -1.97 -14.84 12.99
CA THR A 307 -2.62 -13.53 12.86
C THR A 307 -4.14 -13.64 13.05
N ALA A 308 -4.60 -13.50 14.28
CA ALA A 308 -6.00 -13.67 14.65
C ALA A 308 -6.92 -12.51 14.25
N THR A 309 -6.39 -11.44 13.64
CA THR A 309 -7.16 -10.24 13.25
C THR A 309 -8.34 -10.63 12.36
N GLY A 310 -9.55 -10.23 12.79
CA GLY A 310 -10.79 -10.40 12.04
C GLY A 310 -10.83 -9.49 10.82
N LEU A 311 -11.40 -10.00 9.73
CA LEU A 311 -11.56 -9.26 8.49
C LEU A 311 -12.90 -8.54 8.48
N GLU A 312 -12.89 -7.26 8.07
CA GLU A 312 -14.06 -6.41 8.04
C GLU A 312 -14.28 -5.83 6.64
N THR A 313 -15.55 -5.58 6.31
CA THR A 313 -15.89 -4.82 5.10
C THR A 313 -15.23 -3.44 5.14
N GLY A 314 -14.65 -3.02 4.03
CA GLY A 314 -13.84 -1.81 3.93
C GLY A 314 -12.34 -2.04 4.07
N MET A 315 -11.89 -3.21 4.51
CA MET A 315 -10.46 -3.55 4.49
C MET A 315 -9.98 -3.87 3.09
N ALA A 316 -8.75 -3.48 2.78
CA ALA A 316 -8.07 -3.85 1.55
C ALA A 316 -6.96 -4.87 1.80
N PHE A 317 -6.65 -5.64 0.77
CA PHE A 317 -5.70 -6.74 0.82
C PHE A 317 -4.80 -6.75 -0.42
N ALA A 318 -3.56 -7.17 -0.25
CA ALA A 318 -2.68 -7.50 -1.37
C ALA A 318 -2.09 -8.90 -1.13
N PHE A 319 -2.35 -9.82 -2.06
CA PHE A 319 -1.81 -11.17 -2.02
C PHE A 319 -0.93 -11.43 -3.24
N ASN A 320 0.17 -12.15 -3.03
CA ASN A 320 1.14 -12.48 -4.08
C ASN A 320 1.58 -13.94 -4.06
N PRO A 321 0.65 -14.88 -4.24
CA PRO A 321 1.01 -16.28 -4.36
C PRO A 321 1.93 -16.52 -5.55
N GLY A 322 2.67 -17.63 -5.50
CA GLY A 322 3.55 -17.99 -6.62
C GLY A 322 4.09 -19.40 -6.48
N VAL A 323 4.39 -19.99 -7.62
CA VAL A 323 4.97 -21.33 -7.75
C VAL A 323 6.03 -21.35 -8.86
N ASP A 324 7.09 -22.11 -8.66
CA ASP A 324 8.07 -22.44 -9.71
C ASP A 324 8.55 -21.22 -10.54
N GLY A 325 8.84 -20.10 -9.87
CA GLY A 325 9.34 -18.88 -10.53
C GLY A 325 8.26 -17.94 -11.07
N ILE A 326 7.00 -18.36 -11.13
CA ILE A 326 5.90 -17.47 -11.53
C ILE A 326 5.14 -16.95 -10.29
N GLY A 327 4.54 -15.77 -10.42
CA GLY A 327 3.74 -15.14 -9.37
C GLY A 327 2.61 -14.31 -9.96
N ILE A 328 1.62 -14.05 -9.12
CA ILE A 328 0.54 -13.10 -9.41
C ILE A 328 0.36 -12.22 -8.19
N GLU A 329 0.14 -10.93 -8.40
CA GLU A 329 -0.12 -10.00 -7.32
C GLU A 329 -1.19 -9.01 -7.74
N ASP A 330 -2.19 -8.84 -6.88
CA ASP A 330 -3.23 -7.83 -7.03
C ASP A 330 -3.65 -7.27 -5.68
N THR A 331 -4.20 -6.05 -5.72
CA THR A 331 -4.83 -5.40 -4.58
C THR A 331 -6.34 -5.54 -4.67
N PHE A 332 -6.94 -5.92 -3.56
CA PHE A 332 -8.37 -6.17 -3.43
C PHE A 332 -9.00 -5.31 -2.35
N LEU A 333 -10.28 -5.02 -2.49
CA LEU A 333 -11.12 -4.39 -1.48
C LEU A 333 -12.24 -5.35 -1.07
N LEU A 334 -12.41 -5.58 0.22
CA LEU A 334 -13.53 -6.35 0.76
C LEU A 334 -14.76 -5.45 0.89
N GLY A 335 -15.66 -5.54 -0.08
CA GLY A 335 -16.92 -4.83 -0.12
C GLY A 335 -18.09 -5.64 0.45
N ALA A 336 -19.27 -5.04 0.50
CA ALA A 336 -20.51 -5.72 0.90
C ALA A 336 -20.87 -6.93 0.01
N ASN A 337 -20.51 -6.86 -1.28
CA ASN A 337 -20.78 -7.90 -2.28
C ASN A 337 -19.61 -8.88 -2.47
N GLY A 338 -18.62 -8.87 -1.59
CA GLY A 338 -17.42 -9.69 -1.65
C GLY A 338 -16.17 -8.93 -2.08
N LEU A 339 -15.18 -9.66 -2.56
CA LEU A 339 -13.85 -9.15 -2.85
C LEU A 339 -13.79 -8.56 -4.26
N GLU A 340 -13.48 -7.27 -4.36
CA GLU A 340 -13.29 -6.51 -5.60
C GLU A 340 -11.80 -6.42 -5.93
N ASN A 341 -11.39 -6.72 -7.17
CA ASN A 341 -10.02 -6.49 -7.64
C ASN A 341 -9.87 -5.03 -8.07
N LEU A 342 -9.02 -4.27 -7.38
CA LEU A 342 -8.76 -2.86 -7.67
C LEU A 342 -7.73 -2.64 -8.79
N THR A 343 -6.94 -3.65 -9.11
CA THR A 343 -5.78 -3.55 -10.02
C THR A 343 -6.02 -4.26 -11.35
N LEU A 344 -7.26 -4.33 -11.80
CA LEU A 344 -7.62 -4.91 -13.09
C LEU A 344 -7.63 -3.84 -14.20
N ASP A 345 -6.79 -4.02 -15.22
CA ASP A 345 -6.86 -3.29 -16.49
C ASP A 345 -7.85 -4.01 -17.43
N PRO A 346 -8.94 -3.36 -17.87
CA PRO A 346 -9.91 -4.00 -18.79
C PRO A 346 -9.33 -4.42 -20.14
N GLN A 347 -8.17 -3.87 -20.53
CA GLN A 347 -7.47 -4.22 -21.77
C GLN A 347 -6.43 -5.34 -21.59
N TRP A 348 -6.19 -5.78 -20.34
CA TRP A 348 -5.26 -6.87 -20.04
C TRP A 348 -5.95 -8.23 -20.22
N PRO A 349 -5.27 -9.23 -20.80
CA PRO A 349 -5.84 -10.57 -20.92
C PRO A 349 -6.21 -11.11 -19.54
N ALA A 350 -7.43 -11.60 -19.39
CA ALA A 350 -7.95 -12.08 -18.14
C ALA A 350 -8.93 -13.25 -18.34
N THR A 351 -9.06 -14.07 -17.30
CA THR A 351 -10.01 -15.18 -17.25
C THR A 351 -10.85 -15.13 -15.98
N ASN A 352 -12.03 -15.76 -15.99
CA ASN A 352 -12.88 -15.84 -14.79
C ASN A 352 -12.51 -17.09 -13.99
N ILE A 353 -12.08 -16.91 -12.76
CA ILE A 353 -11.79 -17.99 -11.80
C ILE A 353 -12.62 -17.75 -10.53
N GLY A 354 -13.52 -18.66 -10.22
CA GLY A 354 -14.37 -18.56 -9.02
C GLY A 354 -15.22 -17.29 -8.97
N GLY A 355 -15.70 -16.79 -10.12
CA GLY A 355 -16.49 -15.56 -10.22
C GLY A 355 -15.67 -14.26 -10.24
N ARG A 356 -14.34 -14.33 -10.21
CA ARG A 356 -13.44 -13.17 -10.23
C ARG A 356 -12.59 -13.14 -11.50
N MET A 357 -12.52 -11.98 -12.15
CA MET A 357 -11.60 -11.77 -13.28
C MET A 357 -10.16 -11.74 -12.76
N ARG A 358 -9.32 -12.65 -13.30
CA ARG A 358 -7.91 -12.78 -12.95
C ARG A 358 -7.02 -12.53 -14.16
N PRO A 359 -5.94 -11.71 -14.03
CA PRO A 359 -5.06 -11.43 -15.14
C PRO A 359 -4.26 -12.68 -15.54
N LEU A 360 -4.14 -12.88 -16.83
CA LEU A 360 -3.29 -13.89 -17.45
C LEU A 360 -1.92 -13.29 -17.82
N TRP A 361 -0.98 -14.12 -18.20
CA TRP A 361 0.20 -13.68 -18.89
C TRP A 361 -0.17 -13.07 -20.24
N LEU A 362 0.47 -11.95 -20.57
CA LEU A 362 0.36 -11.38 -21.92
C LEU A 362 1.21 -12.23 -22.86
N GLU A 363 0.59 -12.86 -23.85
CA GLU A 363 1.30 -13.57 -24.92
C GLU A 363 1.53 -12.62 -26.08
N THR A 364 2.75 -12.50 -26.55
CA THR A 364 3.15 -11.70 -27.72
C THR A 364 3.90 -12.59 -28.69
N GLN A 365 3.79 -12.24 -29.98
CA GLN A 365 4.52 -12.94 -31.06
C GLN A 365 5.89 -12.28 -31.28
#